data_de31ccb163c05daf6614f7e73f498334
#
_entry.id   de31ccb163c05daf6614f7e73f498334
#
_cell.length_a   1.000
_cell.length_b   1.000
_cell.length_c   1.000
_cell.angle_alpha   90.00
_cell.angle_beta   90.00
_cell.angle_gamma   90.00
#
_symmetry.space_group_name_H-M   'P 1'
#
loop_
_entity.id
_entity.type
_entity.pdbx_description
1 polymer ?
#
loop_
_entity_poly.entity_id
_entity_poly.type
_entity_poly.pdbx_seq_one_letter_code
_entity_poly.pdbx_strand_id
1 'polypeptide(L)'
;VYWSSHSTGTHAGAAVEKDHAGSVSVAFGRPSAPENSSLSGGANGRSTTAGQKQTAWSDHFADGDTADLSFLIVGSTRTDNGSGVDQDLLTDWTTQVNQAILVAEARKDCMVIASPRRSSVVNVSNESTQSTNVLADFNTATSTSFGVFDSTWVYQYDRFNDKYCWIPANGHTAGIMARSDLQRDAWVSPAGFSRGQYLGITKIAFNPKQASRDDLYRARINPVTTFPGQGTILF
;
A
#
# COMPACT_ATOMS: atom_id res chain seq x y z
N VAL A 1 10.87 -21.80 36.83
CA VAL A 1 10.09 -22.08 37.88
C VAL A 1 8.57 -21.95 37.66
N TYR A 2 8.07 -21.93 36.47
CA TYR A 2 6.67 -21.79 36.17
C TYR A 2 6.16 -22.61 35.04
N TRP A 3 6.78 -23.70 34.93
CA TRP A 3 6.48 -24.76 34.00
C TRP A 3 5.13 -25.37 34.26
N SER A 4 4.66 -25.23 35.47
CA SER A 4 3.36 -25.68 35.94
C SER A 4 2.19 -24.95 35.38
N SER A 5 2.42 -23.86 34.69
CA SER A 5 1.31 -23.09 34.08
C SER A 5 0.77 -23.70 32.80
N HIS A 6 1.35 -24.75 32.31
CA HIS A 6 0.83 -25.48 31.16
C HIS A 6 -0.34 -26.35 31.58
N SER A 7 -1.52 -25.82 31.39
CA SER A 7 -2.74 -26.48 31.82
C SER A 7 -3.12 -27.71 31.00
N THR A 8 -2.56 -27.89 29.83
CA THR A 8 -2.97 -28.96 28.91
C THR A 8 -1.79 -29.73 28.32
N GLY A 9 -0.61 -29.40 28.72
CA GLY A 9 0.58 -30.02 28.14
C GLY A 9 0.93 -31.32 28.83
N THR A 10 0.97 -32.38 28.08
CA THR A 10 1.81 -33.52 28.44
C THR A 10 3.23 -33.17 28.02
N HIS A 11 4.06 -32.82 28.96
CA HIS A 11 5.48 -32.78 28.72
C HIS A 11 5.98 -34.21 28.61
N ALA A 12 6.92 -34.44 27.74
CA ALA A 12 7.49 -35.75 27.55
C ALA A 12 7.96 -36.31 28.89
N GLY A 13 7.27 -37.28 29.38
CA GLY A 13 7.61 -38.02 30.60
C GLY A 13 7.01 -37.57 31.91
N ALA A 14 6.27 -36.47 31.92
CA ALA A 14 5.46 -36.14 33.06
C ALA A 14 4.16 -35.49 32.58
N ALA A 15 3.05 -36.00 33.00
CA ALA A 15 1.84 -35.21 33.00
C ALA A 15 2.13 -34.05 33.92
N VAL A 16 2.45 -32.91 33.34
CA VAL A 16 2.38 -31.68 34.09
C VAL A 16 0.93 -31.52 34.38
N GLU A 17 0.63 -31.62 35.55
CA GLU A 17 -0.68 -31.55 35.98
C GLU A 17 -1.30 -30.27 35.57
N LYS A 18 -2.19 -30.42 34.81
CA LYS A 18 -2.89 -29.43 34.09
C LYS A 18 -3.67 -28.48 34.95
N ASP A 19 -4.02 -28.86 36.09
CA ASP A 19 -4.87 -28.02 36.86
C ASP A 19 -4.19 -27.55 38.10
N HIS A 20 -3.73 -26.39 37.97
CA HIS A 20 -3.60 -25.68 39.19
C HIS A 20 -4.95 -25.26 39.78
N ALA A 21 -6.04 -25.75 39.29
CA ALA A 21 -7.30 -25.71 40.01
C ALA A 21 -7.34 -26.65 41.21
N GLY A 22 -6.21 -27.26 41.50
CA GLY A 22 -5.96 -27.73 42.82
C GLY A 22 -6.49 -29.13 43.21
N SER A 23 -6.90 -29.88 42.21
CA SER A 23 -7.40 -31.22 42.55
C SER A 23 -6.36 -32.34 42.45
N VAL A 24 -5.19 -32.05 41.97
CA VAL A 24 -4.16 -33.09 41.81
C VAL A 24 -2.80 -32.55 42.19
N SER A 25 -2.08 -33.31 42.94
CA SER A 25 -0.69 -32.99 43.29
C SER A 25 0.22 -33.14 42.08
N VAL A 26 0.79 -32.06 41.68
CA VAL A 26 1.77 -32.05 40.59
C VAL A 26 3.07 -32.58 41.07
N ALA A 27 3.45 -33.72 40.56
CA ALA A 27 4.80 -34.23 40.74
C ALA A 27 5.69 -33.54 39.69
N PHE A 28 6.57 -32.66 40.10
CA PHE A 28 7.62 -32.15 39.24
C PHE A 28 8.63 -33.24 38.93
N GLY A 29 8.34 -33.98 37.89
CA GLY A 29 9.28 -34.92 37.31
C GLY A 29 10.21 -34.23 36.32
N ARG A 30 11.48 -34.61 36.35
CA ARG A 30 12.39 -34.21 35.28
C ARG A 30 11.91 -34.82 33.96
N PRO A 31 11.79 -34.09 32.87
CA PRO A 31 11.44 -34.66 31.58
C PRO A 31 12.38 -35.80 31.23
N SER A 32 11.85 -36.94 30.83
CA SER A 32 12.63 -38.10 30.45
C SER A 32 13.32 -37.95 29.10
N ALA A 33 12.95 -36.97 28.31
CA ALA A 33 13.56 -36.65 27.03
C ALA A 33 13.54 -35.15 26.81
N PRO A 34 14.39 -34.63 25.91
CA PRO A 34 14.30 -33.24 25.49
C PRO A 34 12.91 -32.91 24.94
N GLU A 35 12.35 -31.86 25.44
CA GLU A 35 11.02 -31.43 24.99
C GLU A 35 11.16 -30.75 23.62
N ASN A 36 10.55 -31.34 22.64
CA ASN A 36 10.50 -30.83 21.28
C ASN A 36 9.04 -30.52 20.95
N SER A 37 8.64 -29.26 21.11
CA SER A 37 7.32 -28.81 20.70
C SER A 37 7.41 -27.93 19.48
N SER A 38 6.70 -28.30 18.42
CA SER A 38 6.53 -27.43 17.27
C SER A 38 5.55 -26.31 17.63
N LEU A 39 5.97 -25.06 17.41
CA LEU A 39 5.06 -23.96 17.49
C LEU A 39 4.00 -24.10 16.37
N SER A 40 2.75 -24.23 16.76
CA SER A 40 1.62 -24.30 15.85
C SER A 40 0.64 -23.16 16.12
N GLY A 41 -0.16 -22.82 15.13
CA GLY A 41 -1.16 -21.76 15.26
C GLY A 41 -0.62 -20.33 15.02
N GLY A 42 0.63 -20.21 14.59
CA GLY A 42 1.11 -18.92 14.08
C GLY A 42 0.42 -18.59 12.77
N ALA A 43 -0.25 -17.43 12.70
CA ALA A 43 -0.78 -16.91 11.47
C ALA A 43 0.22 -15.92 10.86
N ASN A 44 0.43 -16.02 9.55
CA ASN A 44 1.20 -15.02 8.84
C ASN A 44 0.36 -13.72 8.77
N GLY A 45 0.80 -12.67 9.44
CA GLY A 45 0.08 -11.40 9.55
C GLY A 45 -0.04 -10.58 8.26
N ARG A 46 0.09 -11.23 7.10
CA ARG A 46 -0.01 -10.57 5.79
C ARG A 46 -1.43 -10.35 5.28
N SER A 47 -2.43 -10.98 5.86
CA SER A 47 -3.80 -10.91 5.37
C SER A 47 -4.52 -9.64 5.83
N THR A 48 -4.17 -8.51 5.24
CA THR A 48 -4.97 -7.30 5.37
C THR A 48 -5.99 -7.23 4.25
N THR A 49 -7.26 -7.18 4.61
CA THR A 49 -8.36 -6.98 3.65
C THR A 49 -8.54 -5.50 3.33
N ALA A 50 -9.20 -5.20 2.21
CA ALA A 50 -9.56 -3.82 1.87
C ALA A 50 -10.40 -3.16 2.97
N GLY A 51 -11.32 -3.89 3.59
CA GLY A 51 -12.14 -3.40 4.70
C GLY A 51 -11.33 -3.03 5.95
N GLN A 52 -10.31 -3.82 6.29
CA GLN A 52 -9.41 -3.49 7.42
C GLN A 52 -8.60 -2.22 7.15
N LYS A 53 -8.11 -2.05 5.92
CA LYS A 53 -7.43 -0.82 5.53
C LYS A 53 -8.39 0.38 5.53
N GLN A 54 -9.62 0.17 5.07
CA GLN A 54 -10.68 1.19 5.11
C GLN A 54 -10.97 1.64 6.55
N THR A 55 -11.13 0.70 7.48
CA THR A 55 -11.33 0.99 8.90
C THR A 55 -10.15 1.77 9.47
N ALA A 56 -8.91 1.36 9.15
CA ALA A 56 -7.72 2.08 9.62
C ALA A 56 -7.68 3.53 9.11
N TRP A 57 -8.11 3.79 7.87
CA TRP A 57 -8.19 5.15 7.34
C TRP A 57 -9.20 6.00 8.10
N SER A 58 -10.40 5.46 8.39
CA SER A 58 -11.42 6.19 9.15
C SER A 58 -11.07 6.38 10.62
N ASP A 59 -10.47 5.39 11.26
CA ASP A 59 -10.21 5.44 12.70
C ASP A 59 -9.01 6.32 13.07
N HIS A 60 -7.99 6.39 12.18
CA HIS A 60 -6.74 7.06 12.50
C HIS A 60 -6.53 8.38 11.76
N PHE A 61 -7.19 8.57 10.62
CA PHE A 61 -6.94 9.73 9.77
C PHE A 61 -8.16 10.64 9.55
N ALA A 62 -9.34 10.27 10.04
CA ALA A 62 -10.53 11.08 9.86
C ALA A 62 -10.55 12.34 10.75
N ASP A 63 -9.88 12.30 11.90
CA ASP A 63 -9.83 13.41 12.84
C ASP A 63 -8.59 14.29 12.59
N GLY A 64 -8.82 15.54 12.19
CA GLY A 64 -7.78 16.53 11.92
C GLY A 64 -7.06 17.01 13.18
N ASP A 65 -7.70 16.93 14.34
CA ASP A 65 -7.08 17.36 15.60
C ASP A 65 -6.07 16.31 16.11
N THR A 66 -6.27 15.05 15.77
CA THR A 66 -5.40 13.94 16.19
C THR A 66 -4.21 13.73 15.27
N ALA A 67 -4.40 13.94 13.97
CA ALA A 67 -3.37 13.71 12.96
C ALA A 67 -3.25 14.89 12.00
N ASP A 68 -2.13 15.59 12.03
CA ASP A 68 -1.79 16.66 11.09
C ASP A 68 -1.24 16.03 9.79
N LEU A 69 -2.02 16.10 8.72
CA LEU A 69 -1.74 15.46 7.44
C LEU A 69 -1.92 16.43 6.28
N SER A 70 -0.90 16.55 5.45
CA SER A 70 -1.00 17.27 4.17
C SER A 70 -1.34 16.33 3.00
N PHE A 71 -0.83 15.10 3.02
CA PHE A 71 -1.04 14.11 1.96
C PHE A 71 -1.47 12.75 2.51
N LEU A 72 -2.50 12.18 1.92
CA LEU A 72 -2.92 10.80 2.10
C LEU A 72 -2.43 9.97 0.91
N ILE A 73 -1.33 9.26 1.08
CA ILE A 73 -0.74 8.42 0.04
C ILE A 73 -1.36 7.02 0.15
N VAL A 74 -2.18 6.64 -0.81
CA VAL A 74 -2.89 5.35 -0.77
C VAL A 74 -1.93 4.16 -0.82
N GLY A 75 -0.78 4.32 -1.47
CA GLY A 75 0.21 3.26 -1.59
C GLY A 75 -0.25 2.15 -2.54
N SER A 76 0.16 0.92 -2.26
CA SER A 76 -0.30 -0.27 -2.98
C SER A 76 -1.61 -0.76 -2.40
N THR A 77 -2.62 -0.89 -3.24
CA THR A 77 -3.96 -1.35 -2.87
C THR A 77 -4.13 -2.87 -2.87
N ARG A 78 -3.04 -3.59 -3.14
CA ARG A 78 -3.06 -5.05 -3.11
C ARG A 78 -3.46 -5.58 -1.75
N THR A 79 -4.26 -6.62 -1.75
CA THR A 79 -4.76 -7.31 -0.56
C THR A 79 -4.38 -8.77 -0.61
N ASP A 80 -4.32 -9.41 0.54
CA ASP A 80 -4.16 -10.86 0.61
C ASP A 80 -5.54 -11.54 0.62
N ASN A 81 -5.68 -12.63 -0.11
CA ASN A 81 -6.91 -13.43 -0.13
C ASN A 81 -7.10 -14.34 1.10
N GLY A 82 -6.29 -14.16 2.13
CA GLY A 82 -6.29 -15.03 3.33
C GLY A 82 -5.47 -16.32 3.17
N SER A 83 -4.90 -16.56 1.99
CA SER A 83 -4.04 -17.73 1.71
C SER A 83 -2.59 -17.34 1.43
N GLY A 84 -2.21 -16.11 1.74
CA GLY A 84 -0.87 -15.59 1.49
C GLY A 84 -0.61 -15.22 0.02
N VAL A 85 -1.67 -15.13 -0.79
CA VAL A 85 -1.58 -14.72 -2.19
C VAL A 85 -2.09 -13.29 -2.34
N ASP A 86 -1.20 -12.42 -2.75
CA ASP A 86 -1.55 -11.03 -3.04
C ASP A 86 -2.52 -10.94 -4.24
N GLN A 87 -3.67 -10.37 -4.01
CA GLN A 87 -4.66 -10.04 -5.03
C GLN A 87 -4.60 -8.56 -5.40
N ASP A 88 -4.93 -8.27 -6.63
CA ASP A 88 -4.98 -6.92 -7.19
C ASP A 88 -6.35 -6.68 -7.83
N LEU A 89 -7.38 -6.71 -6.99
CA LEU A 89 -8.77 -6.60 -7.41
C LEU A 89 -9.17 -5.13 -7.58
N LEU A 90 -10.00 -4.87 -8.60
CA LEU A 90 -10.56 -3.54 -8.84
C LEU A 90 -11.45 -3.09 -7.68
N THR A 91 -12.24 -4.00 -7.11
CA THR A 91 -13.10 -3.72 -5.96
C THR A 91 -12.32 -3.26 -4.74
N ASP A 92 -11.17 -3.88 -4.48
CA ASP A 92 -10.31 -3.55 -3.35
C ASP A 92 -9.62 -2.20 -3.56
N TRP A 93 -9.17 -1.94 -4.78
CA TRP A 93 -8.61 -0.65 -5.17
C TRP A 93 -9.66 0.47 -5.00
N THR A 94 -10.84 0.27 -5.56
CA THR A 94 -11.95 1.23 -5.47
C THR A 94 -12.32 1.52 -4.01
N THR A 95 -12.44 0.49 -3.19
CA THR A 95 -12.77 0.63 -1.76
C THR A 95 -11.74 1.47 -1.03
N GLN A 96 -10.46 1.20 -1.23
CA GLN A 96 -9.38 1.91 -0.55
C GLN A 96 -9.25 3.36 -1.03
N VAL A 97 -9.29 3.59 -2.33
CA VAL A 97 -9.18 4.95 -2.91
C VAL A 97 -10.38 5.80 -2.50
N ASN A 98 -11.60 5.29 -2.63
CA ASN A 98 -12.80 6.03 -2.26
C ASN A 98 -12.87 6.32 -0.76
N GLN A 99 -12.38 5.43 0.09
CA GLN A 99 -12.30 5.72 1.53
C GLN A 99 -11.30 6.85 1.84
N ALA A 100 -10.14 6.84 1.20
CA ALA A 100 -9.18 7.94 1.34
C ALA A 100 -9.78 9.27 0.87
N ILE A 101 -10.54 9.26 -0.24
CA ILE A 101 -11.25 10.44 -0.74
C ILE A 101 -12.29 10.93 0.29
N LEU A 102 -13.10 10.03 0.86
CA LEU A 102 -14.08 10.41 1.90
C LEU A 102 -13.42 11.06 3.11
N VAL A 103 -12.28 10.55 3.56
CA VAL A 103 -11.50 11.14 4.64
C VAL A 103 -11.03 12.55 4.26
N ALA A 104 -10.46 12.73 3.08
CA ALA A 104 -9.98 14.03 2.64
C ALA A 104 -11.12 15.05 2.43
N GLU A 105 -12.26 14.62 1.91
CA GLU A 105 -13.45 15.47 1.75
C GLU A 105 -14.07 15.89 3.08
N ALA A 106 -14.02 15.02 4.10
CA ALA A 106 -14.48 15.36 5.44
C ALA A 106 -13.54 16.37 6.12
N ARG A 107 -12.23 16.16 5.99
CA ARG A 107 -11.19 16.99 6.61
C ARG A 107 -10.99 18.34 5.89
N LYS A 108 -10.88 18.31 4.56
CA LYS A 108 -10.60 19.48 3.68
C LYS A 108 -9.23 20.14 3.89
N ASP A 109 -8.34 19.51 4.61
CA ASP A 109 -6.98 19.99 4.93
C ASP A 109 -5.88 19.13 4.30
N CYS A 110 -6.24 18.05 3.61
CA CYS A 110 -5.29 17.14 3.00
C CYS A 110 -5.71 16.72 1.59
N MET A 111 -4.76 16.19 0.82
CA MET A 111 -4.99 15.68 -0.54
C MET A 111 -4.68 14.19 -0.63
N VAL A 112 -5.50 13.46 -1.37
CA VAL A 112 -5.29 12.04 -1.66
C VAL A 112 -4.44 11.88 -2.90
N ILE A 113 -3.45 11.00 -2.84
CA ILE A 113 -2.62 10.67 -3.99
C ILE A 113 -2.72 9.17 -4.25
N ALA A 114 -3.19 8.81 -5.45
CA ALA A 114 -3.39 7.41 -5.84
C ALA A 114 -2.79 7.11 -7.21
N SER A 115 -2.28 5.88 -7.33
CA SER A 115 -1.80 5.28 -8.58
C SER A 115 -2.75 4.18 -9.04
N PRO A 116 -2.74 3.80 -10.34
CA PRO A 116 -3.55 2.69 -10.83
C PRO A 116 -3.13 1.36 -10.18
N ARG A 117 -3.92 0.31 -10.36
CA ARG A 117 -3.56 -1.04 -9.92
C ARG A 117 -2.27 -1.49 -10.59
N ARG A 118 -1.52 -2.34 -9.89
CA ARG A 118 -0.30 -2.92 -10.44
C ARG A 118 -0.58 -3.74 -11.70
N SER A 119 -1.62 -4.56 -11.68
CA SER A 119 -2.04 -5.41 -12.80
C SER A 119 -2.48 -4.62 -14.04
N SER A 120 -2.89 -3.37 -13.87
CA SER A 120 -3.31 -2.53 -14.99
C SER A 120 -2.13 -2.05 -15.84
N VAL A 121 -0.93 -1.94 -15.27
CA VAL A 121 0.24 -1.36 -15.95
C VAL A 121 1.48 -2.25 -15.95
N VAL A 122 1.73 -3.02 -14.89
CA VAL A 122 2.94 -3.85 -14.78
C VAL A 122 2.74 -5.18 -15.49
N ASN A 123 3.71 -5.58 -16.35
CA ASN A 123 3.68 -6.77 -17.18
C ASN A 123 2.56 -6.79 -18.24
N VAL A 124 2.01 -5.63 -18.58
CA VAL A 124 1.10 -5.46 -19.72
C VAL A 124 1.93 -4.94 -20.90
N SER A 125 2.01 -5.70 -21.99
CA SER A 125 2.91 -5.41 -23.10
C SER A 125 2.36 -4.37 -24.09
N ASN A 126 1.05 -4.15 -24.12
CA ASN A 126 0.41 -3.24 -25.06
C ASN A 126 0.05 -1.92 -24.36
N GLU A 127 0.59 -0.82 -24.85
CA GLU A 127 0.40 0.53 -24.34
C GLU A 127 -1.08 0.96 -24.37
N SER A 128 -1.80 0.64 -25.44
CA SER A 128 -3.24 0.96 -25.54
C SER A 128 -4.07 0.19 -24.50
N THR A 129 -3.69 -1.06 -24.21
CA THR A 129 -4.33 -1.86 -23.16
C THR A 129 -4.03 -1.27 -21.79
N GLN A 130 -2.81 -0.82 -21.52
CA GLN A 130 -2.45 -0.13 -20.29
C GLN A 130 -3.29 1.14 -20.11
N SER A 131 -3.41 1.96 -21.15
CA SER A 131 -4.25 3.16 -21.14
C SER A 131 -5.69 2.84 -20.79
N THR A 132 -6.29 1.86 -21.47
CA THR A 132 -7.68 1.43 -21.21
C THR A 132 -7.86 0.93 -19.78
N ASN A 133 -6.92 0.15 -19.26
CA ASN A 133 -6.97 -0.38 -17.90
C ASN A 133 -6.89 0.75 -16.86
N VAL A 134 -5.98 1.70 -17.05
CA VAL A 134 -5.83 2.85 -16.16
C VAL A 134 -7.12 3.69 -16.15
N LEU A 135 -7.68 3.97 -17.31
CA LEU A 135 -8.97 4.67 -17.42
C LEU A 135 -10.10 3.91 -16.72
N ALA A 136 -10.13 2.59 -16.85
CA ALA A 136 -11.12 1.74 -16.18
C ALA A 136 -10.97 1.77 -14.66
N ASP A 137 -9.75 1.75 -14.13
CA ASP A 137 -9.48 1.85 -12.71
C ASP A 137 -10.03 3.17 -12.15
N PHE A 138 -9.63 4.29 -12.72
CA PHE A 138 -10.03 5.61 -12.21
C PHE A 138 -11.48 5.99 -12.50
N ASN A 139 -12.13 5.35 -13.47
CA ASN A 139 -13.56 5.52 -13.69
C ASN A 139 -14.43 5.02 -12.53
N THR A 140 -13.89 4.17 -11.66
CA THR A 140 -14.55 3.69 -10.44
C THR A 140 -14.28 4.56 -9.21
N ALA A 141 -13.32 5.48 -9.31
CA ALA A 141 -13.01 6.42 -8.24
C ALA A 141 -14.04 7.56 -8.18
N THR A 142 -14.37 7.99 -6.98
CA THR A 142 -15.22 9.15 -6.77
C THR A 142 -14.53 10.41 -7.28
N SER A 143 -15.24 11.22 -8.07
CA SER A 143 -14.73 12.50 -8.57
C SER A 143 -14.62 13.49 -7.41
N THR A 144 -13.43 14.02 -7.18
CA THR A 144 -13.15 14.95 -6.08
C THR A 144 -12.15 16.02 -6.50
N SER A 145 -12.18 17.16 -5.82
CA SER A 145 -11.13 18.19 -5.94
C SER A 145 -9.94 17.95 -5.01
N PHE A 146 -10.05 16.98 -4.09
CA PHE A 146 -9.01 16.64 -3.13
C PHE A 146 -8.13 15.46 -3.58
N GLY A 147 -8.28 15.00 -4.83
CA GLY A 147 -7.54 13.85 -5.36
C GLY A 147 -6.54 14.23 -6.43
N VAL A 148 -5.34 13.65 -6.35
CA VAL A 148 -4.30 13.69 -7.39
C VAL A 148 -4.02 12.27 -7.83
N PHE A 149 -4.23 12.00 -9.11
CA PHE A 149 -4.09 10.66 -9.68
C PHE A 149 -2.95 10.65 -10.69
N ASP A 150 -2.00 9.74 -10.52
CA ASP A 150 -0.94 9.46 -11.48
C ASP A 150 -1.25 8.22 -12.32
N SER A 151 -0.50 8.03 -13.41
CA SER A 151 -0.85 7.02 -14.41
C SER A 151 -0.01 5.75 -14.36
N THR A 152 0.97 5.60 -13.44
CA THR A 152 1.96 4.54 -13.59
C THR A 152 2.50 3.96 -12.28
N TRP A 153 3.33 2.93 -12.45
CA TRP A 153 4.22 2.38 -11.43
C TRP A 153 5.66 2.60 -11.86
N VAL A 154 6.54 2.80 -10.87
CA VAL A 154 7.97 3.03 -11.07
C VAL A 154 8.79 1.84 -10.63
N TYR A 155 9.89 1.60 -11.32
CA TYR A 155 10.86 0.55 -11.02
C TYR A 155 12.04 1.17 -10.33
N GLN A 156 12.24 0.82 -9.07
CA GLN A 156 13.24 1.41 -8.20
C GLN A 156 14.07 0.35 -7.50
N TYR A 157 15.33 0.68 -7.23
CA TYR A 157 16.23 -0.16 -6.47
C TYR A 157 15.95 -0.02 -4.96
N ASP A 158 15.65 -1.14 -4.32
CA ASP A 158 15.54 -1.26 -2.87
C ASP A 158 16.91 -1.66 -2.30
N ARG A 159 17.60 -0.66 -1.75
CA ARG A 159 18.95 -0.82 -1.19
C ARG A 159 19.00 -1.71 0.05
N PHE A 160 17.89 -1.90 0.75
CA PHE A 160 17.86 -2.70 1.97
C PHE A 160 17.74 -4.20 1.67
N ASN A 161 17.01 -4.54 0.63
CA ASN A 161 16.83 -5.93 0.18
C ASN A 161 17.68 -6.28 -1.04
N ASP A 162 18.53 -5.37 -1.52
CA ASP A 162 19.41 -5.54 -2.69
C ASP A 162 18.66 -6.06 -3.94
N LYS A 163 17.51 -5.44 -4.21
CA LYS A 163 16.68 -5.83 -5.35
C LYS A 163 15.93 -4.66 -5.95
N TYR A 164 15.59 -4.79 -7.21
CA TYR A 164 14.67 -3.87 -7.86
C TYR A 164 13.23 -4.30 -7.66
N CYS A 165 12.35 -3.37 -7.38
CA CYS A 165 10.93 -3.63 -7.21
C CYS A 165 10.06 -2.58 -7.92
N TRP A 166 8.85 -3.01 -8.26
CA TRP A 166 7.81 -2.11 -8.73
C TRP A 166 7.07 -1.53 -7.54
N ILE A 167 7.02 -0.21 -7.47
CA ILE A 167 6.25 0.53 -6.47
C ILE A 167 5.30 1.51 -7.17
N PRO A 168 4.13 1.83 -6.56
CA PRO A 168 3.22 2.82 -7.14
C PRO A 168 3.88 4.21 -7.17
N ALA A 169 3.56 5.01 -8.17
CA ALA A 169 4.19 6.32 -8.36
C ALA A 169 3.71 7.38 -7.36
N ASN A 170 2.61 7.12 -6.65
CA ASN A 170 1.97 8.08 -5.75
C ASN A 170 2.90 8.68 -4.67
N GLY A 171 3.83 7.89 -4.12
CA GLY A 171 4.83 8.40 -3.19
C GLY A 171 5.80 9.39 -3.84
N HIS A 172 6.21 9.15 -5.08
CA HIS A 172 7.03 10.09 -5.84
C HIS A 172 6.25 11.35 -6.23
N THR A 173 4.99 11.20 -6.61
CA THR A 173 4.08 12.32 -6.89
C THR A 173 3.94 13.23 -5.66
N ALA A 174 3.71 12.64 -4.48
CA ALA A 174 3.71 13.38 -3.22
C ALA A 174 5.04 14.11 -2.96
N GLY A 175 6.16 13.44 -3.23
CA GLY A 175 7.49 14.05 -3.07
C GLY A 175 7.75 15.21 -4.02
N ILE A 176 7.23 15.15 -5.27
CA ILE A 176 7.29 16.26 -6.23
C ILE A 176 6.46 17.45 -5.74
N MET A 177 5.25 17.19 -5.23
CA MET A 177 4.37 18.22 -4.67
C MET A 177 5.01 18.90 -3.47
N ALA A 178 5.50 18.13 -2.49
CA ALA A 178 6.20 18.66 -1.31
C ALA A 178 7.46 19.45 -1.68
N ARG A 179 8.24 18.97 -2.65
CA ARG A 179 9.42 19.69 -3.13
C ARG A 179 9.05 21.02 -3.77
N SER A 180 7.97 21.05 -4.55
CA SER A 180 7.51 22.29 -5.21
C SER A 180 7.00 23.30 -4.19
N ASP A 181 6.32 22.84 -3.16
CA ASP A 181 5.83 23.66 -2.05
C ASP A 181 7.00 24.28 -1.25
N LEU A 182 8.01 23.48 -0.91
CA LEU A 182 9.20 23.97 -0.23
C LEU A 182 10.07 24.96 -1.03
N GLN A 183 10.10 24.83 -2.37
CA GLN A 183 10.94 25.66 -3.23
C GLN A 183 10.25 26.92 -3.73
N ARG A 184 8.95 26.94 -3.72
CA ARG A 184 8.11 28.00 -4.28
C ARG A 184 6.97 28.31 -3.31
N ASP A 185 5.77 27.91 -3.69
CA ASP A 185 4.54 28.12 -2.93
C ASP A 185 3.53 27.03 -3.28
N ALA A 186 2.56 26.78 -2.39
CA ALA A 186 1.57 25.70 -2.52
C ALA A 186 0.67 25.83 -3.79
N TRP A 187 0.48 27.03 -4.32
CA TRP A 187 -0.29 27.24 -5.55
C TRP A 187 0.50 27.04 -6.85
N VAL A 188 1.80 26.80 -6.76
CA VAL A 188 2.63 26.58 -7.95
C VAL A 188 2.49 25.13 -8.41
N SER A 189 2.10 24.92 -9.69
CA SER A 189 1.98 23.58 -10.23
C SER A 189 3.27 22.78 -10.10
N PRO A 190 3.24 21.58 -9.52
CA PRO A 190 4.41 20.70 -9.40
C PRO A 190 4.77 20.00 -10.70
N ALA A 191 3.94 20.10 -11.74
CA ALA A 191 4.10 19.42 -13.01
C ALA A 191 5.10 20.11 -13.96
N GLY A 192 5.49 19.38 -15.00
CA GLY A 192 6.30 19.91 -16.11
C GLY A 192 7.81 19.65 -15.99
N PHE A 193 8.54 20.05 -17.03
CA PHE A 193 9.95 19.68 -17.23
C PHE A 193 10.92 20.14 -16.14
N SER A 194 10.64 21.24 -15.49
CA SER A 194 11.54 21.81 -14.48
C SER A 194 11.24 21.33 -13.06
N ARG A 195 10.02 20.99 -12.75
CA ARG A 195 9.58 20.65 -11.40
C ARG A 195 9.06 19.22 -11.25
N GLY A 196 8.39 18.72 -12.29
CA GLY A 196 7.71 17.42 -12.29
C GLY A 196 8.63 16.21 -12.51
N GLN A 197 9.94 16.33 -12.32
CA GLN A 197 10.87 15.22 -12.54
C GLN A 197 10.83 14.22 -11.40
N TYR A 198 10.68 12.95 -11.76
CA TYR A 198 10.84 11.80 -10.87
C TYR A 198 12.32 11.47 -10.72
N LEU A 199 12.79 11.44 -9.48
CA LEU A 199 14.18 11.16 -9.15
C LEU A 199 14.32 9.75 -8.57
N GLY A 200 15.47 9.11 -8.82
CA GLY A 200 15.81 7.81 -8.23
C GLY A 200 15.07 6.61 -8.82
N ILE A 201 14.40 6.78 -9.95
CA ILE A 201 13.72 5.69 -10.66
C ILE A 201 14.54 5.19 -11.85
N THR A 202 14.41 3.90 -12.19
CA THR A 202 15.09 3.30 -13.35
C THR A 202 14.21 3.33 -14.60
N LYS A 203 12.93 3.01 -14.44
CA LYS A 203 11.94 2.99 -15.53
C LYS A 203 10.52 3.07 -14.98
N ILE A 204 9.57 3.36 -15.86
CA ILE A 204 8.12 3.34 -15.56
C ILE A 204 7.46 2.13 -16.23
N ALA A 205 6.34 1.67 -15.66
CA ALA A 205 5.58 0.54 -16.18
C ALA A 205 4.75 0.92 -17.42
N PHE A 206 4.20 2.12 -17.40
CA PHE A 206 3.36 2.66 -18.47
C PHE A 206 3.93 4.00 -18.92
N ASN A 207 4.30 4.08 -20.19
CA ASN A 207 4.77 5.31 -20.83
C ASN A 207 3.78 5.71 -21.92
N PRO A 208 2.78 6.57 -21.62
CA PRO A 208 1.71 6.87 -22.55
C PRO A 208 2.18 7.66 -23.76
N LYS A 209 1.70 7.28 -24.94
CA LYS A 209 1.84 8.05 -26.18
C LYS A 209 0.93 9.27 -26.16
N GLN A 210 1.09 10.17 -27.13
CA GLN A 210 0.33 11.42 -27.18
C GLN A 210 -1.18 11.22 -27.08
N ALA A 211 -1.76 10.32 -27.89
CA ALA A 211 -3.20 10.06 -27.85
C ALA A 211 -3.67 9.57 -26.47
N SER A 212 -2.91 8.62 -25.89
CA SER A 212 -3.23 8.12 -24.54
C SER A 212 -3.06 9.18 -23.46
N ARG A 213 -2.09 10.10 -23.60
CA ARG A 213 -1.97 11.25 -22.68
C ARG A 213 -3.18 12.18 -22.76
N ASP A 214 -3.67 12.44 -23.95
CA ASP A 214 -4.85 13.27 -24.17
C ASP A 214 -6.11 12.65 -23.54
N ASP A 215 -6.26 11.34 -23.64
CA ASP A 215 -7.36 10.59 -23.01
C ASP A 215 -7.26 10.56 -21.48
N LEU A 216 -6.05 10.33 -20.93
CA LEU A 216 -5.80 10.42 -19.50
C LEU A 216 -6.11 11.83 -18.96
N TYR A 217 -5.69 12.85 -19.68
CA TYR A 217 -5.93 14.23 -19.29
C TYR A 217 -7.43 14.58 -19.25
N ARG A 218 -8.19 14.11 -20.25
CA ARG A 218 -9.66 14.23 -20.24
C ARG A 218 -10.31 13.54 -19.05
N ALA A 219 -9.72 12.42 -18.61
CA ALA A 219 -10.16 11.67 -17.44
C ALA A 219 -9.62 12.25 -16.10
N ARG A 220 -8.90 13.38 -16.13
CA ARG A 220 -8.30 14.03 -14.96
C ARG A 220 -7.24 13.19 -14.26
N ILE A 221 -6.53 12.38 -15.02
CA ILE A 221 -5.38 11.59 -14.57
C ILE A 221 -4.12 12.29 -15.08
N ASN A 222 -3.16 12.51 -14.19
CA ASN A 222 -1.91 13.17 -14.55
C ASN A 222 -0.98 12.13 -15.24
N PRO A 223 -0.68 12.31 -16.53
CA PRO A 223 0.18 11.37 -17.22
C PRO A 223 1.63 11.53 -16.77
N VAL A 224 2.26 10.40 -16.50
CA VAL A 224 3.70 10.32 -16.22
C VAL A 224 4.38 9.77 -17.45
N THR A 225 5.33 10.50 -18.00
CA THR A 225 5.97 10.15 -19.28
C THR A 225 7.49 10.26 -19.20
N THR A 226 8.18 9.31 -19.79
CA THR A 226 9.64 9.36 -19.94
C THR A 226 10.01 9.93 -21.30
N PHE A 227 10.78 11.00 -21.30
CA PHE A 227 11.34 11.60 -22.50
C PHE A 227 12.82 11.30 -22.61
N PRO A 228 13.31 10.88 -23.81
CA PRO A 228 14.74 10.68 -24.04
C PRO A 228 15.54 11.95 -23.72
N GLY A 229 16.56 11.81 -22.89
CA GLY A 229 17.43 12.91 -22.48
C GLY A 229 16.89 13.89 -21.43
N GLN A 230 15.61 13.78 -21.06
CA GLN A 230 14.98 14.67 -20.08
C GLN A 230 14.47 13.95 -18.83
N GLY A 231 14.42 12.62 -18.87
CA GLY A 231 13.96 11.82 -17.75
C GLY A 231 12.45 11.60 -17.71
N THR A 232 11.97 11.14 -16.57
CA THR A 232 10.54 10.87 -16.33
C THR A 232 9.89 12.07 -15.64
N ILE A 233 8.75 12.48 -16.15
CA ILE A 233 8.14 13.76 -15.81
C ILE A 233 6.63 13.57 -15.58
N LEU A 234 6.11 14.27 -14.57
CA LEU A 234 4.68 14.42 -14.31
C LEU A 234 4.14 15.60 -15.12
N PHE A 235 3.03 15.41 -15.80
CA PHE A 235 2.31 16.43 -16.56
C PHE A 235 0.95 16.73 -15.94
#